data_9f8266de78bd4250b54acdba397e7ad1
#
_entry.id   9f8266de78bd4250b54acdba397e7ad1
#
_cell.length_a   1.000
_cell.length_b   1.000
_cell.length_c   1.000
_cell.angle_alpha   90.00
_cell.angle_beta   90.00
_cell.angle_gamma   90.00
#
_symmetry.space_group_name_H-M   'P 1'
#
loop_
_entity.id
_entity.type
_entity.pdbx_description
1 polymer ?
#
loop_
_entity_poly.entity_id
_entity_poly.type
_entity_poly.pdbx_seq_one_letter_code
_entity_poly.pdbx_strand_id
1 'polypeptide(L)'
;MAISKKELEFNKNDDEMRLKISALERELSKISIGGGKTRIDKLHSQGKLTARERIDLLLDPDTDRFEMGAIAGYGMYEEHGGCPAGGVVVMIGYVKGKQCIVVANDATVKAGAWFPITGKKNLRAQEMAMENKLPIIYLVDSAGVYLPLQDEIFPDKEHFGRIFRNNAVMSSMGIIQIAAVMGSCVAGGAYLPIMSDESLIVNKTGTIFLAGSYLVKAAVGETIDNETLGGAKTHTEISGVCDYATESDEECLSTIRDLVDKIGIKETAGFDRKESLPPARNPKDIYGIIPAKRSKPYNVKDILKCVVDDSKFTEYKANYGKSIICAYARIDGWSVGIVANQREIV
;
A
#
# COMPACT_ATOMS: atom_id res chain seq x y z
N MET A 1 37.27 28.00 -16.53
CA MET A 1 36.44 28.95 -15.76
C MET A 1 36.48 28.57 -14.30
N ALA A 2 36.64 29.50 -13.38
CA ALA A 2 36.63 29.20 -11.94
C ALA A 2 35.20 28.91 -11.50
N ILE A 3 34.99 27.79 -10.81
CA ILE A 3 33.70 27.42 -10.25
C ILE A 3 33.28 28.45 -9.20
N SER A 4 32.06 28.98 -9.28
CA SER A 4 31.58 29.97 -8.34
C SER A 4 31.33 29.30 -6.95
N LYS A 5 31.43 30.10 -5.86
CA LYS A 5 31.16 29.60 -4.51
C LYS A 5 29.75 28.98 -4.37
N LYS A 6 28.78 29.56 -5.09
CA LYS A 6 27.37 29.07 -5.11
C LYS A 6 27.27 27.69 -5.81
N GLU A 7 27.97 27.53 -6.91
CA GLU A 7 28.04 26.28 -7.68
C GLU A 7 28.75 25.17 -6.89
N LEU A 8 29.84 25.52 -6.19
CA LEU A 8 30.53 24.57 -5.31
C LEU A 8 29.62 24.09 -4.16
N GLU A 9 28.85 25.01 -3.56
CA GLU A 9 27.89 24.66 -2.50
C GLU A 9 26.75 23.81 -3.03
N PHE A 10 26.23 24.12 -4.21
CA PHE A 10 25.20 23.32 -4.88
C PHE A 10 25.68 21.88 -5.12
N ASN A 11 26.87 21.71 -5.69
CA ASN A 11 27.43 20.37 -5.97
C ASN A 11 27.66 19.59 -4.67
N LYS A 12 28.16 20.24 -3.62
CA LYS A 12 28.32 19.59 -2.31
C LYS A 12 26.99 19.13 -1.71
N ASN A 13 25.94 19.93 -1.82
CA ASN A 13 24.61 19.55 -1.34
C ASN A 13 24.05 18.37 -2.16
N ASP A 14 24.22 18.39 -3.48
CA ASP A 14 23.80 17.32 -4.38
C ASP A 14 24.48 15.99 -4.01
N ASP A 15 25.80 15.98 -3.82
CA ASP A 15 26.56 14.78 -3.42
C ASP A 15 26.05 14.23 -2.07
N GLU A 16 25.92 15.08 -1.05
CA GLU A 16 25.43 14.66 0.27
C GLU A 16 23.99 14.15 0.21
N MET A 17 23.12 14.75 -0.60
CA MET A 17 21.75 14.30 -0.77
C MET A 17 21.68 12.93 -1.47
N ARG A 18 22.49 12.72 -2.52
CA ARG A 18 22.59 11.42 -3.21
C ARG A 18 23.03 10.31 -2.27
N LEU A 19 23.98 10.57 -1.36
CA LEU A 19 24.39 9.59 -0.35
C LEU A 19 23.22 9.22 0.58
N LYS A 20 22.41 10.19 1.02
CA LYS A 20 21.23 9.93 1.85
C LYS A 20 20.16 9.15 1.10
N ILE A 21 19.88 9.50 -0.14
CA ILE A 21 18.91 8.78 -0.98
C ILE A 21 19.39 7.34 -1.21
N SER A 22 20.66 7.14 -1.56
CA SER A 22 21.22 5.79 -1.74
C SER A 22 21.16 4.95 -0.46
N ALA A 23 21.31 5.58 0.73
CA ALA A 23 21.12 4.89 2.00
C ALA A 23 19.65 4.48 2.20
N LEU A 24 18.70 5.37 1.91
CA LEU A 24 17.26 5.08 1.96
C LEU A 24 16.87 3.95 0.99
N GLU A 25 17.34 4.00 -0.25
CA GLU A 25 17.07 2.98 -1.27
C GLU A 25 17.56 1.60 -0.85
N ARG A 26 18.73 1.52 -0.20
CA ARG A 26 19.24 0.27 0.37
C ARG A 26 18.32 -0.29 1.47
N GLU A 27 17.81 0.56 2.35
CA GLU A 27 16.87 0.11 3.39
C GLU A 27 15.52 -0.32 2.77
N LEU A 28 15.00 0.42 1.79
CA LEU A 28 13.79 0.03 1.05
C LEU A 28 13.98 -1.32 0.34
N SER A 29 15.16 -1.56 -0.26
CA SER A 29 15.48 -2.85 -0.89
C SER A 29 15.50 -4.01 0.11
N LYS A 30 15.99 -3.78 1.35
CA LYS A 30 15.91 -4.79 2.42
C LYS A 30 14.48 -5.06 2.84
N ILE A 31 13.68 -4.00 3.01
CA ILE A 31 12.27 -4.10 3.40
C ILE A 31 11.46 -4.85 2.33
N SER A 32 11.76 -4.63 1.04
CA SER A 32 11.04 -5.27 -0.06
C SER A 32 11.19 -6.79 -0.12
N ILE A 33 12.24 -7.34 0.50
CA ILE A 33 12.45 -8.79 0.63
C ILE A 33 11.55 -9.41 1.72
N GLY A 34 10.83 -8.59 2.49
CA GLY A 34 9.93 -9.05 3.54
C GLY A 34 10.62 -9.91 4.59
N GLY A 35 10.16 -11.14 4.77
CA GLY A 35 10.74 -12.11 5.71
C GLY A 35 12.04 -12.76 5.27
N GLY A 36 12.60 -12.36 4.10
CA GLY A 36 13.87 -12.81 3.57
C GLY A 36 13.79 -14.00 2.60
N LYS A 37 14.89 -14.22 1.87
CA LYS A 37 14.97 -15.16 0.75
C LYS A 37 14.50 -16.58 1.10
N THR A 38 14.91 -17.11 2.23
CA THR A 38 14.53 -18.49 2.65
C THR A 38 13.00 -18.64 2.76
N ARG A 39 12.28 -17.61 3.19
CA ARG A 39 10.82 -17.64 3.29
C ARG A 39 10.15 -17.45 1.93
N ILE A 40 10.74 -16.65 1.06
CA ILE A 40 10.31 -16.50 -0.33
C ILE A 40 10.44 -17.85 -1.03
N ASP A 41 11.61 -18.51 -0.96
CA ASP A 41 11.86 -19.83 -1.58
C ASP A 41 10.86 -20.87 -1.05
N LYS A 42 10.50 -20.79 0.25
CA LYS A 42 9.48 -21.66 0.83
C LYS A 42 8.09 -21.42 0.22
N LEU A 43 7.66 -20.16 0.03
CA LEU A 43 6.39 -19.84 -0.63
C LEU A 43 6.36 -20.39 -2.07
N HIS A 44 7.42 -20.16 -2.84
CA HIS A 44 7.54 -20.66 -4.21
C HIS A 44 7.48 -22.19 -4.25
N SER A 45 8.11 -22.90 -3.29
CA SER A 45 8.03 -24.37 -3.21
C SER A 45 6.61 -24.89 -2.91
N GLN A 46 5.72 -24.02 -2.41
CA GLN A 46 4.30 -24.32 -2.18
C GLN A 46 3.40 -23.91 -3.36
N GLY A 47 3.99 -23.44 -4.47
CA GLY A 47 3.24 -22.94 -5.63
C GLY A 47 2.58 -21.58 -5.40
N LYS A 48 3.07 -20.79 -4.43
CA LYS A 48 2.52 -19.48 -4.06
C LYS A 48 3.47 -18.36 -4.46
N LEU A 49 2.92 -17.27 -4.89
CA LEU A 49 3.64 -16.02 -5.13
C LEU A 49 3.77 -15.19 -3.84
N THR A 50 4.79 -14.33 -3.78
CA THR A 50 4.89 -13.30 -2.74
C THR A 50 3.85 -12.21 -2.93
N ALA A 51 3.59 -11.41 -1.89
CA ALA A 51 2.68 -10.26 -1.96
C ALA A 51 3.06 -9.29 -3.10
N ARG A 52 4.34 -9.04 -3.31
CA ARG A 52 4.83 -8.12 -4.35
C ARG A 52 4.68 -8.69 -5.75
N GLU A 53 4.99 -9.97 -5.96
CA GLU A 53 4.78 -10.66 -7.23
C GLU A 53 3.29 -10.70 -7.61
N ARG A 54 2.40 -10.96 -6.64
CA ARG A 54 0.95 -10.87 -6.83
C ARG A 54 0.51 -9.49 -7.28
N ILE A 55 1.02 -8.43 -6.64
CA ILE A 55 0.73 -7.04 -7.01
C ILE A 55 1.27 -6.72 -8.40
N ASP A 56 2.50 -7.13 -8.72
CA ASP A 56 3.12 -6.89 -10.02
C ASP A 56 2.35 -7.55 -11.18
N LEU A 57 1.76 -8.74 -10.97
CA LEU A 57 0.91 -9.42 -11.95
C LEU A 57 -0.50 -8.81 -12.03
N LEU A 58 -1.01 -8.26 -10.94
CA LEU A 58 -2.35 -7.67 -10.89
C LEU A 58 -2.41 -6.30 -11.56
N LEU A 59 -1.42 -5.46 -11.34
CA LEU A 59 -1.40 -4.10 -11.86
C LEU A 59 -1.08 -4.06 -13.36
N ASP A 60 -1.52 -3.00 -14.01
CA ASP A 60 -1.20 -2.74 -15.40
C ASP A 60 0.29 -2.40 -15.54
N PRO A 61 1.00 -3.04 -16.50
CA PRO A 61 2.40 -2.72 -16.74
C PRO A 61 2.58 -1.27 -17.19
N ASP A 62 3.74 -0.70 -16.90
CA ASP A 62 4.14 0.66 -17.32
C ASP A 62 3.19 1.78 -16.89
N THR A 63 2.40 1.54 -15.84
CA THR A 63 1.53 2.57 -15.23
C THR A 63 2.10 3.07 -13.91
N ASP A 64 1.72 4.29 -13.53
CA ASP A 64 2.10 4.86 -12.24
C ASP A 64 1.53 4.05 -11.09
N ARG A 65 2.38 3.79 -10.08
CA ARG A 65 2.01 3.10 -8.86
C ARG A 65 2.68 3.72 -7.65
N PHE A 66 1.99 3.67 -6.52
CA PHE A 66 2.46 4.24 -5.27
C PHE A 66 2.27 3.26 -4.11
N GLU A 67 3.37 2.87 -3.46
CA GLU A 67 3.31 2.05 -2.24
C GLU A 67 3.10 2.93 -1.01
N MET A 68 1.98 2.78 -0.35
CA MET A 68 1.67 3.48 0.88
C MET A 68 2.36 2.81 2.07
N GLY A 69 3.15 3.59 2.82
CA GLY A 69 3.82 3.12 4.03
C GLY A 69 4.84 2.01 3.78
N ALA A 70 5.67 2.12 2.72
CA ALA A 70 6.72 1.15 2.40
C ALA A 70 7.69 0.89 3.57
N ILE A 71 7.95 1.90 4.40
CA ILE A 71 8.83 1.82 5.58
C ILE A 71 8.06 1.61 6.91
N ALA A 72 6.76 1.30 6.84
CA ALA A 72 5.99 1.03 8.05
C ALA A 72 6.58 -0.16 8.82
N GLY A 73 6.65 -0.07 10.14
CA GLY A 73 7.26 -1.10 10.98
C GLY A 73 8.79 -1.11 11.02
N TYR A 74 9.46 -0.19 10.30
CA TYR A 74 10.92 -0.09 10.33
C TYR A 74 11.43 0.25 11.73
N GLY A 75 12.35 -0.58 12.26
CA GLY A 75 12.87 -0.45 13.64
C GLY A 75 11.84 -0.74 14.74
N MET A 76 10.68 -1.34 14.40
CA MET A 76 9.66 -1.75 15.34
C MET A 76 9.60 -3.28 15.45
N TYR A 77 9.21 -3.78 16.63
CA TYR A 77 9.00 -5.21 16.87
C TYR A 77 10.26 -6.08 16.68
N GLU A 78 11.45 -5.55 16.95
CA GLU A 78 12.71 -6.27 16.75
C GLU A 78 12.80 -7.51 17.66
N GLU A 79 12.28 -7.44 18.88
CA GLU A 79 12.14 -8.54 19.83
C GLU A 79 11.25 -9.70 19.30
N HIS A 80 10.38 -9.38 18.35
CA HIS A 80 9.55 -10.35 17.64
C HIS A 80 10.11 -10.71 16.26
N GLY A 81 11.31 -10.22 15.92
CA GLY A 81 11.97 -10.45 14.62
C GLY A 81 11.53 -9.51 13.50
N GLY A 82 11.00 -8.34 13.89
CA GLY A 82 10.64 -7.26 12.98
C GLY A 82 9.32 -7.47 12.22
N CYS A 83 8.83 -6.36 11.64
CA CYS A 83 7.62 -6.35 10.81
C CYS A 83 7.83 -5.43 9.59
N PRO A 84 8.67 -5.82 8.61
CA PRO A 84 8.96 -5.01 7.43
C PRO A 84 7.70 -4.70 6.64
N ALA A 85 7.59 -3.48 6.13
CA ALA A 85 6.41 -2.92 5.46
C ALA A 85 5.11 -3.04 6.27
N GLY A 86 5.20 -3.29 7.60
CA GLY A 86 4.04 -3.54 8.46
C GLY A 86 3.36 -4.89 8.21
N GLY A 87 4.06 -5.88 7.63
CA GLY A 87 3.54 -7.22 7.31
C GLY A 87 2.44 -7.22 6.22
N VAL A 88 2.22 -6.08 5.56
CA VAL A 88 1.24 -5.92 4.49
C VAL A 88 1.71 -4.88 3.48
N VAL A 89 1.63 -5.20 2.20
CA VAL A 89 1.92 -4.27 1.11
C VAL A 89 0.63 -3.59 0.69
N VAL A 90 0.60 -2.26 0.72
CA VAL A 90 -0.53 -1.48 0.22
C VAL A 90 -0.08 -0.67 -0.98
N MET A 91 -0.69 -0.93 -2.12
CA MET A 91 -0.34 -0.29 -3.38
C MET A 91 -1.54 0.43 -3.98
N ILE A 92 -1.34 1.65 -4.45
CA ILE A 92 -2.26 2.33 -5.33
C ILE A 92 -1.72 2.18 -6.74
N GLY A 93 -2.53 1.72 -7.67
CA GLY A 93 -2.13 1.49 -9.06
C GLY A 93 -3.33 1.28 -9.96
N TYR A 94 -3.09 0.88 -11.18
CA TYR A 94 -4.13 0.68 -12.18
C TYR A 94 -4.35 -0.79 -12.50
N VAL A 95 -5.60 -1.20 -12.59
CA VAL A 95 -6.04 -2.52 -13.02
C VAL A 95 -7.03 -2.32 -14.16
N LYS A 96 -6.72 -2.77 -15.37
CA LYS A 96 -7.55 -2.52 -16.57
C LYS A 96 -7.87 -1.02 -16.75
N GLY A 97 -6.87 -0.17 -16.55
CA GLY A 97 -7.00 1.28 -16.67
C GLY A 97 -7.76 1.96 -15.53
N LYS A 98 -8.21 1.23 -14.52
CA LYS A 98 -8.97 1.75 -13.37
C LYS A 98 -8.09 1.83 -12.14
N GLN A 99 -8.03 2.97 -11.49
CA GLN A 99 -7.25 3.15 -10.27
C GLN A 99 -7.87 2.36 -9.11
N CYS A 100 -7.07 1.52 -8.47
CA CYS A 100 -7.48 0.65 -7.37
C CYS A 100 -6.48 0.75 -6.20
N ILE A 101 -6.95 0.40 -5.01
CA ILE A 101 -6.09 0.15 -3.86
C ILE A 101 -5.95 -1.36 -3.70
N VAL A 102 -4.73 -1.86 -3.67
CA VAL A 102 -4.41 -3.27 -3.45
C VAL A 102 -3.78 -3.45 -2.08
N VAL A 103 -4.30 -4.36 -1.28
CA VAL A 103 -3.83 -4.68 0.06
C VAL A 103 -3.44 -6.16 0.09
N ALA A 104 -2.15 -6.45 0.14
CA ALA A 104 -1.63 -7.81 0.08
C ALA A 104 -0.89 -8.19 1.37
N ASN A 105 -1.35 -9.21 2.08
CA ASN A 105 -0.61 -9.74 3.23
C ASN A 105 0.73 -10.32 2.78
N ASP A 106 1.80 -9.99 3.49
CA ASP A 106 3.10 -10.58 3.25
C ASP A 106 3.29 -11.86 4.08
N ALA A 107 2.97 -13.01 3.49
CA ALA A 107 3.10 -14.30 4.15
C ALA A 107 4.55 -14.66 4.52
N THR A 108 5.56 -13.97 3.97
CA THR A 108 6.95 -14.13 4.37
C THR A 108 7.22 -13.53 5.76
N VAL A 109 6.39 -12.57 6.20
CA VAL A 109 6.49 -11.91 7.50
C VAL A 109 5.54 -12.58 8.48
N LYS A 110 6.07 -13.46 9.35
CA LYS A 110 5.30 -14.18 10.37
C LYS A 110 4.03 -14.87 9.82
N ALA A 111 4.12 -15.48 8.63
CA ALA A 111 2.98 -16.10 7.93
C ALA A 111 1.80 -15.12 7.69
N GLY A 112 2.08 -13.87 7.43
CA GLY A 112 1.08 -12.83 7.23
C GLY A 112 0.30 -12.43 8.49
N ALA A 113 0.82 -12.74 9.67
CA ALA A 113 0.18 -12.39 10.94
C ALA A 113 0.08 -10.87 11.13
N TRP A 114 -1.01 -10.43 11.73
CA TRP A 114 -1.31 -9.02 11.95
C TRP A 114 -0.64 -8.50 13.22
N PHE A 115 0.24 -7.54 13.05
CA PHE A 115 0.78 -6.68 14.11
C PHE A 115 -0.11 -5.43 14.28
N PRO A 116 0.03 -4.67 15.37
CA PRO A 116 -0.70 -3.39 15.51
C PRO A 116 -0.51 -2.45 14.32
N ILE A 117 0.71 -2.38 13.77
CA ILE A 117 1.01 -1.57 12.57
C ILE A 117 0.32 -2.10 11.31
N THR A 118 0.10 -3.41 11.20
CA THR A 118 -0.63 -4.03 10.09
C THR A 118 -2.09 -3.55 10.07
N GLY A 119 -2.73 -3.54 11.25
CA GLY A 119 -4.09 -3.01 11.43
C GLY A 119 -4.20 -1.54 11.05
N LYS A 120 -3.28 -0.70 11.53
CA LYS A 120 -3.24 0.74 11.19
C LYS A 120 -3.08 0.97 9.68
N LYS A 121 -2.24 0.19 9.02
CA LYS A 121 -2.00 0.30 7.58
C LYS A 121 -3.22 -0.11 6.76
N ASN A 122 -3.92 -1.19 7.16
CA ASN A 122 -5.19 -1.59 6.56
C ASN A 122 -6.27 -0.53 6.72
N LEU A 123 -6.43 0.03 7.92
CA LEU A 123 -7.36 1.13 8.17
C LEU A 123 -7.10 2.32 7.27
N ARG A 124 -5.82 2.71 7.12
CA ARG A 124 -5.47 3.82 6.23
C ARG A 124 -5.79 3.51 4.76
N ALA A 125 -5.60 2.27 4.31
CA ALA A 125 -5.99 1.84 2.98
C ALA A 125 -7.51 1.97 2.76
N GLN A 126 -8.32 1.54 3.73
CA GLN A 126 -9.77 1.68 3.67
C GLN A 126 -10.23 3.15 3.70
N GLU A 127 -9.60 3.99 4.55
CA GLU A 127 -9.86 5.44 4.57
C GLU A 127 -9.59 6.07 3.20
N MET A 128 -8.45 5.74 2.58
CA MET A 128 -8.11 6.23 1.25
C MET A 128 -9.10 5.76 0.19
N ALA A 129 -9.57 4.50 0.28
CA ALA A 129 -10.62 3.99 -0.60
C ALA A 129 -11.91 4.80 -0.47
N MET A 130 -12.34 5.08 0.76
CA MET A 130 -13.55 5.87 1.03
C MET A 130 -13.42 7.34 0.60
N GLU A 131 -12.30 7.98 0.93
CA GLU A 131 -12.03 9.38 0.58
C GLU A 131 -11.98 9.62 -0.93
N ASN A 132 -11.40 8.67 -1.67
CA ASN A 132 -11.21 8.78 -3.12
C ASN A 132 -12.19 7.95 -3.93
N LYS A 133 -13.10 7.20 -3.30
CA LYS A 133 -14.07 6.28 -3.92
C LYS A 133 -13.41 5.28 -4.87
N LEU A 134 -12.27 4.74 -4.46
CA LEU A 134 -11.51 3.76 -5.22
C LEU A 134 -11.92 2.34 -4.84
N PRO A 135 -12.03 1.42 -5.80
CA PRO A 135 -12.14 -0.01 -5.51
C PRO A 135 -10.94 -0.47 -4.67
N ILE A 136 -11.20 -1.39 -3.74
CA ILE A 136 -10.16 -1.99 -2.93
C ILE A 136 -10.10 -3.50 -3.16
N ILE A 137 -8.89 -4.02 -3.33
CA ILE A 137 -8.61 -5.42 -3.62
C ILE A 137 -7.74 -5.98 -2.48
N TYR A 138 -8.22 -7.01 -1.81
CA TYR A 138 -7.51 -7.70 -0.75
C TYR A 138 -6.92 -9.02 -1.26
N LEU A 139 -5.61 -9.18 -1.22
CA LEU A 139 -4.91 -10.43 -1.50
C LEU A 139 -4.53 -11.06 -0.15
N VAL A 140 -5.36 -11.98 0.32
CA VAL A 140 -5.33 -12.48 1.69
C VAL A 140 -4.47 -13.74 1.79
N ASP A 141 -3.45 -13.67 2.64
CA ASP A 141 -2.59 -14.79 3.02
C ASP A 141 -2.10 -14.55 4.45
N SER A 142 -2.93 -14.87 5.45
CA SER A 142 -2.72 -14.43 6.83
C SER A 142 -3.07 -15.50 7.85
N ALA A 143 -2.16 -15.74 8.77
CA ALA A 143 -2.37 -16.59 9.95
C ALA A 143 -3.28 -15.93 11.03
N GLY A 144 -3.85 -14.77 10.77
CA GLY A 144 -4.65 -14.02 11.75
C GLY A 144 -3.80 -13.07 12.60
N VAL A 145 -4.27 -12.80 13.82
CA VAL A 145 -3.56 -11.89 14.76
C VAL A 145 -2.23 -12.48 15.22
N TYR A 146 -1.19 -11.64 15.32
CA TYR A 146 0.05 -12.05 15.96
C TYR A 146 -0.17 -12.21 17.46
N LEU A 147 -0.31 -13.46 17.92
CA LEU A 147 -0.75 -13.81 19.26
C LEU A 147 0.00 -13.13 20.42
N PRO A 148 1.34 -12.94 20.36
CA PRO A 148 2.05 -12.22 21.43
C PRO A 148 1.63 -10.76 21.65
N LEU A 149 0.96 -10.14 20.67
CA LEU A 149 0.48 -8.75 20.69
C LEU A 149 -1.04 -8.68 20.49
N GLN A 150 -1.77 -9.76 20.79
CA GLN A 150 -3.21 -9.84 20.51
C GLN A 150 -4.03 -8.81 21.31
N ASP A 151 -3.61 -8.45 22.49
CA ASP A 151 -4.21 -7.45 23.36
C ASP A 151 -4.19 -6.04 22.77
N GLU A 152 -3.20 -5.74 21.90
CA GLU A 152 -3.11 -4.47 21.19
C GLU A 152 -3.90 -4.44 19.87
N ILE A 153 -4.38 -5.58 19.37
CA ILE A 153 -5.03 -5.72 18.06
C ILE A 153 -6.47 -6.21 18.19
N PHE A 154 -6.79 -6.84 19.30
CA PHE A 154 -8.08 -7.53 19.50
C PHE A 154 -9.26 -6.59 19.21
N PRO A 155 -10.40 -7.13 18.73
CA PRO A 155 -11.49 -6.33 18.18
C PRO A 155 -12.14 -5.43 19.22
N ASP A 156 -11.63 -4.23 19.27
CA ASP A 156 -12.25 -3.09 19.91
C ASP A 156 -12.75 -2.14 18.82
N LYS A 157 -13.19 -0.98 19.20
CA LYS A 157 -13.65 0.10 18.33
C LYS A 157 -12.66 0.41 17.19
N GLU A 158 -11.38 0.39 17.47
CA GLU A 158 -10.30 0.56 16.48
C GLU A 158 -9.80 -0.81 15.96
N HIS A 159 -8.75 -0.82 15.16
CA HIS A 159 -8.19 -2.03 14.54
C HIS A 159 -9.26 -2.88 13.84
N PHE A 160 -9.42 -4.15 14.22
CA PHE A 160 -10.36 -5.06 13.55
C PHE A 160 -11.82 -4.60 13.60
N GLY A 161 -12.30 -4.08 14.71
CA GLY A 161 -13.65 -3.56 14.81
C GLY A 161 -13.91 -2.44 13.80
N ARG A 162 -12.96 -1.53 13.65
CA ARG A 162 -13.04 -0.45 12.65
C ARG A 162 -12.94 -0.99 11.22
N ILE A 163 -12.07 -1.97 10.96
CA ILE A 163 -11.93 -2.60 9.66
C ILE A 163 -13.25 -3.25 9.22
N PHE A 164 -13.88 -4.03 10.07
CA PHE A 164 -15.15 -4.68 9.77
C PHE A 164 -16.28 -3.66 9.53
N ARG A 165 -16.35 -2.63 10.36
CA ARG A 165 -17.29 -1.54 10.14
C ARG A 165 -17.05 -0.84 8.80
N ASN A 166 -15.78 -0.58 8.47
CA ASN A 166 -15.42 0.07 7.21
C ASN A 166 -15.80 -0.77 5.99
N ASN A 167 -15.66 -2.11 6.03
CA ASN A 167 -16.14 -2.98 4.95
C ASN A 167 -17.65 -2.73 4.68
N ALA A 168 -18.48 -2.76 5.72
CA ALA A 168 -19.91 -2.50 5.56
C ALA A 168 -20.20 -1.07 5.07
N VAL A 169 -19.46 -0.07 5.54
CA VAL A 169 -19.61 1.32 5.10
C VAL A 169 -19.19 1.48 3.63
N MET A 170 -18.08 0.88 3.21
CA MET A 170 -17.63 0.94 1.81
C MET A 170 -18.66 0.32 0.87
N SER A 171 -19.23 -0.85 1.19
CA SER A 171 -20.33 -1.44 0.43
C SER A 171 -21.54 -0.49 0.35
N SER A 172 -21.93 0.13 1.45
CA SER A 172 -23.02 1.10 1.46
C SER A 172 -22.75 2.35 0.63
N MET A 173 -21.48 2.71 0.44
CA MET A 173 -21.04 3.82 -0.42
C MET A 173 -20.92 3.42 -1.90
N GLY A 174 -21.14 2.14 -2.23
CA GLY A 174 -20.93 1.59 -3.58
C GLY A 174 -19.46 1.49 -3.98
N ILE A 175 -18.56 1.41 -3.00
CA ILE A 175 -17.13 1.15 -3.23
C ILE A 175 -16.95 -0.36 -3.30
N ILE A 176 -16.53 -0.83 -4.46
CA ILE A 176 -16.36 -2.26 -4.71
C ILE A 176 -15.17 -2.82 -3.94
N GLN A 177 -15.38 -3.93 -3.28
CA GLN A 177 -14.40 -4.68 -2.52
C GLN A 177 -14.26 -6.08 -3.11
N ILE A 178 -13.08 -6.44 -3.58
CA ILE A 178 -12.76 -7.78 -4.08
C ILE A 178 -11.73 -8.39 -3.15
N ALA A 179 -11.95 -9.60 -2.69
CA ALA A 179 -10.99 -10.31 -1.86
C ALA A 179 -10.61 -11.67 -2.45
N ALA A 180 -9.32 -11.96 -2.50
CA ALA A 180 -8.80 -13.23 -2.95
C ALA A 180 -8.06 -13.94 -1.82
N VAL A 181 -8.48 -15.14 -1.49
CA VAL A 181 -7.85 -16.00 -0.50
C VAL A 181 -6.80 -16.86 -1.19
N MET A 182 -5.56 -16.43 -1.12
CA MET A 182 -4.40 -17.00 -1.82
C MET A 182 -3.47 -17.80 -0.89
N GLY A 183 -3.92 -18.00 0.33
CA GLY A 183 -3.20 -18.74 1.36
C GLY A 183 -4.08 -18.95 2.58
N SER A 184 -3.47 -19.15 3.74
CA SER A 184 -4.24 -19.22 4.99
C SER A 184 -5.03 -17.95 5.23
N CYS A 185 -6.27 -18.10 5.68
CA CYS A 185 -7.12 -17.01 6.10
C CYS A 185 -7.82 -17.42 7.40
N VAL A 186 -7.25 -17.00 8.54
CA VAL A 186 -7.60 -17.54 9.85
C VAL A 186 -8.18 -16.46 10.75
N ALA A 187 -9.17 -16.84 11.54
CA ALA A 187 -9.80 -16.04 12.60
C ALA A 187 -10.26 -14.66 12.11
N GLY A 188 -9.79 -13.57 12.71
CA GLY A 188 -10.17 -12.20 12.33
C GLY A 188 -9.86 -11.85 10.87
N GLY A 189 -8.82 -12.43 10.28
CA GLY A 189 -8.48 -12.24 8.86
C GLY A 189 -9.55 -12.80 7.90
N ALA A 190 -10.31 -13.80 8.32
CA ALA A 190 -11.36 -14.41 7.52
C ALA A 190 -12.54 -13.47 7.23
N TYR A 191 -12.75 -12.45 8.05
CA TYR A 191 -13.85 -11.50 7.84
C TYR A 191 -13.64 -10.62 6.60
N LEU A 192 -12.39 -10.31 6.23
CA LEU A 192 -12.13 -9.49 5.04
C LEU A 192 -12.74 -10.08 3.77
N PRO A 193 -12.44 -11.35 3.37
CA PRO A 193 -13.07 -11.93 2.18
C PRO A 193 -14.58 -12.11 2.34
N ILE A 194 -15.05 -12.54 3.50
CA ILE A 194 -16.48 -12.80 3.72
C ILE A 194 -17.33 -11.52 3.66
N MET A 195 -16.77 -10.38 4.04
CA MET A 195 -17.45 -9.08 4.02
C MET A 195 -17.18 -8.27 2.74
N SER A 196 -16.38 -8.77 1.82
CA SER A 196 -16.17 -8.17 0.51
C SER A 196 -17.36 -8.43 -0.43
N ASP A 197 -17.47 -7.63 -1.49
CA ASP A 197 -18.60 -7.76 -2.45
C ASP A 197 -18.38 -8.96 -3.38
N GLU A 198 -17.12 -9.30 -3.68
CA GLU A 198 -16.72 -10.45 -4.49
C GLU A 198 -15.57 -11.18 -3.79
N SER A 199 -15.64 -12.51 -3.70
CA SER A 199 -14.65 -13.33 -3.02
C SER A 199 -14.13 -14.47 -3.88
N LEU A 200 -12.81 -14.62 -3.96
CA LEU A 200 -12.13 -15.67 -4.71
C LEU A 200 -11.31 -16.53 -3.74
N ILE A 201 -11.11 -17.79 -4.08
CA ILE A 201 -10.23 -18.70 -3.33
C ILE A 201 -9.41 -19.56 -4.27
N VAL A 202 -8.09 -19.64 -4.00
CA VAL A 202 -7.17 -20.48 -4.79
C VAL A 202 -7.23 -21.91 -4.26
N ASN A 203 -7.46 -22.86 -5.16
CA ASN A 203 -7.54 -24.28 -4.84
C ASN A 203 -6.23 -24.79 -4.20
N LYS A 204 -6.32 -25.66 -3.20
CA LYS A 204 -5.20 -26.27 -2.43
C LYS A 204 -4.34 -25.31 -1.59
N THR A 205 -4.26 -24.04 -1.91
CA THR A 205 -3.45 -23.07 -1.16
C THR A 205 -4.30 -22.15 -0.30
N GLY A 206 -5.45 -21.71 -0.78
CA GLY A 206 -6.41 -20.88 -0.07
C GLY A 206 -7.25 -21.69 0.91
N THR A 207 -7.36 -21.20 2.15
CA THR A 207 -8.25 -21.80 3.16
C THR A 207 -8.86 -20.73 4.04
N ILE A 208 -10.13 -20.85 4.37
CA ILE A 208 -10.86 -19.96 5.31
C ILE A 208 -11.42 -20.77 6.45
N PHE A 209 -11.06 -20.43 7.68
CA PHE A 209 -11.68 -20.98 8.87
C PHE A 209 -11.43 -20.10 10.11
N LEU A 210 -12.32 -20.17 11.09
CA LEU A 210 -12.11 -19.52 12.38
C LEU A 210 -11.03 -20.24 13.19
N ALA A 211 -11.02 -21.57 13.14
CA ALA A 211 -10.06 -22.42 13.81
C ALA A 211 -9.60 -23.52 12.86
N GLY A 212 -8.30 -23.62 12.63
CA GLY A 212 -7.73 -24.67 11.78
C GLY A 212 -7.90 -26.07 12.35
N SER A 213 -7.62 -27.09 11.53
CA SER A 213 -7.77 -28.51 11.85
C SER A 213 -7.14 -28.94 13.19
N TYR A 214 -6.05 -28.29 13.58
CA TYR A 214 -5.39 -28.55 14.86
C TYR A 214 -6.25 -28.18 16.06
N LEU A 215 -6.92 -27.05 16.01
CA LEU A 215 -7.84 -26.59 17.07
C LEU A 215 -9.13 -27.39 17.08
N VAL A 216 -9.64 -27.78 15.91
CA VAL A 216 -10.80 -28.68 15.81
C VAL A 216 -10.51 -30.00 16.51
N LYS A 217 -9.35 -30.60 16.24
CA LYS A 217 -8.93 -31.85 16.90
C LYS A 217 -8.80 -31.67 18.42
N ALA A 218 -8.24 -30.55 18.89
CA ALA A 218 -8.07 -30.28 20.32
C ALA A 218 -9.40 -30.02 21.02
N ALA A 219 -10.36 -29.37 20.37
CA ALA A 219 -11.63 -28.95 20.95
C ALA A 219 -12.70 -30.06 20.95
N VAL A 220 -12.81 -30.80 19.84
CA VAL A 220 -13.89 -31.77 19.63
C VAL A 220 -13.40 -33.18 19.34
N GLY A 221 -12.08 -33.42 19.28
CA GLY A 221 -11.49 -34.73 19.03
C GLY A 221 -11.53 -35.23 17.59
N GLU A 222 -12.13 -34.47 16.66
CA GLU A 222 -12.24 -34.86 15.26
C GLU A 222 -10.95 -34.56 14.48
N THR A 223 -10.59 -35.47 13.60
CA THR A 223 -9.44 -35.29 12.68
C THR A 223 -9.99 -34.95 11.30
N ILE A 224 -9.75 -33.73 10.84
CA ILE A 224 -10.12 -33.23 9.54
C ILE A 224 -8.91 -32.51 8.92
N ASP A 225 -8.70 -32.61 7.61
CA ASP A 225 -7.67 -31.83 6.91
C ASP A 225 -8.16 -30.40 6.61
N ASN A 226 -7.24 -29.49 6.37
CA ASN A 226 -7.56 -28.08 6.15
C ASN A 226 -8.37 -27.85 4.86
N GLU A 227 -8.13 -28.64 3.81
CA GLU A 227 -8.85 -28.50 2.53
C GLU A 227 -10.34 -28.88 2.70
N THR A 228 -10.60 -30.00 3.37
CA THR A 228 -11.97 -30.44 3.68
C THR A 228 -12.64 -29.48 4.66
N LEU A 229 -11.90 -28.94 5.63
CA LEU A 229 -12.44 -28.01 6.63
C LEU A 229 -12.85 -26.66 6.03
N GLY A 230 -12.01 -26.10 5.17
CA GLY A 230 -12.21 -24.72 4.69
C GLY A 230 -11.46 -24.39 3.39
N GLY A 231 -11.26 -25.36 2.54
CA GLY A 231 -10.65 -25.17 1.21
C GLY A 231 -11.64 -24.67 0.16
N ALA A 232 -11.16 -24.54 -1.07
CA ALA A 232 -11.91 -23.95 -2.18
C ALA A 232 -13.25 -24.69 -2.43
N LYS A 233 -13.22 -26.01 -2.52
CA LYS A 233 -14.42 -26.82 -2.74
C LYS A 233 -15.48 -26.62 -1.64
N THR A 234 -15.05 -26.58 -0.40
CA THR A 234 -15.96 -26.37 0.74
C THR A 234 -16.64 -25.02 0.65
N HIS A 235 -15.92 -23.96 0.29
CA HIS A 235 -16.45 -22.61 0.30
C HIS A 235 -17.15 -22.18 -0.99
N THR A 236 -16.91 -22.85 -2.12
CA THR A 236 -17.59 -22.54 -3.38
C THR A 236 -18.77 -23.45 -3.69
N GLU A 237 -18.71 -24.75 -3.27
CA GLU A 237 -19.75 -25.73 -3.62
C GLU A 237 -20.70 -26.05 -2.44
N ILE A 238 -20.22 -25.95 -1.19
CA ILE A 238 -20.99 -26.40 -0.02
C ILE A 238 -21.56 -25.22 0.78
N SER A 239 -20.69 -24.31 1.22
CA SER A 239 -21.11 -23.17 2.04
C SER A 239 -21.54 -21.95 1.24
N GLY A 240 -21.03 -21.80 0.00
CA GLY A 240 -21.29 -20.63 -0.84
C GLY A 240 -20.69 -19.33 -0.29
N VAL A 241 -19.67 -19.42 0.53
CA VAL A 241 -19.00 -18.25 1.14
C VAL A 241 -18.07 -17.56 0.13
N CYS A 242 -17.45 -18.34 -0.77
CA CYS A 242 -16.64 -17.80 -1.85
C CYS A 242 -17.37 -17.93 -3.18
N ASP A 243 -17.24 -16.92 -4.03
CA ASP A 243 -17.95 -16.82 -5.32
C ASP A 243 -17.19 -17.56 -6.43
N TYR A 244 -15.85 -17.56 -6.39
CA TYR A 244 -15.01 -18.14 -7.44
C TYR A 244 -13.88 -19.01 -6.86
N ALA A 245 -13.72 -20.22 -7.44
CA ALA A 245 -12.54 -21.06 -7.25
C ALA A 245 -11.59 -20.88 -8.42
N THR A 246 -10.28 -20.83 -8.16
CA THR A 246 -9.23 -20.73 -9.16
C THR A 246 -8.11 -21.72 -8.86
N GLU A 247 -7.38 -22.17 -9.89
CA GLU A 247 -6.37 -23.23 -9.73
C GLU A 247 -4.98 -22.71 -9.33
N SER A 248 -4.71 -21.42 -9.52
CA SER A 248 -3.42 -20.80 -9.17
C SER A 248 -3.54 -19.33 -8.81
N ASP A 249 -2.47 -18.77 -8.24
CA ASP A 249 -2.36 -17.34 -7.98
C ASP A 249 -2.55 -16.50 -9.26
N GLU A 250 -1.95 -16.94 -10.38
CA GLU A 250 -2.03 -16.24 -11.66
C GLU A 250 -3.46 -16.24 -12.22
N GLU A 251 -4.16 -17.37 -12.19
CA GLU A 251 -5.55 -17.44 -12.61
C GLU A 251 -6.44 -16.56 -11.74
N CYS A 252 -6.22 -16.58 -10.43
CA CYS A 252 -6.94 -15.74 -9.48
C CYS A 252 -6.76 -14.24 -9.80
N LEU A 253 -5.53 -13.81 -10.03
CA LEU A 253 -5.23 -12.43 -10.38
C LEU A 253 -5.82 -12.04 -11.75
N SER A 254 -5.79 -12.95 -12.73
CA SER A 254 -6.47 -12.74 -14.02
C SER A 254 -7.97 -12.58 -13.86
N THR A 255 -8.60 -13.42 -13.03
CA THR A 255 -10.04 -13.31 -12.74
C THR A 255 -10.38 -11.99 -12.05
N ILE A 256 -9.57 -11.53 -11.09
CA ILE A 256 -9.74 -10.20 -10.48
C ILE A 256 -9.66 -9.10 -11.55
N ARG A 257 -8.71 -9.17 -12.46
CA ARG A 257 -8.58 -8.20 -13.57
C ARG A 257 -9.83 -8.18 -14.44
N ASP A 258 -10.42 -9.35 -14.73
CA ASP A 258 -11.65 -9.46 -15.50
C ASP A 258 -12.88 -8.95 -14.74
N LEU A 259 -12.94 -9.12 -13.43
CA LEU A 259 -13.97 -8.51 -12.58
C LEU A 259 -13.84 -6.98 -12.59
N VAL A 260 -12.64 -6.46 -12.35
CA VAL A 260 -12.39 -5.01 -12.38
C VAL A 260 -12.71 -4.40 -13.75
N ASP A 261 -12.45 -5.11 -14.84
CA ASP A 261 -12.80 -4.63 -16.19
C ASP A 261 -14.31 -4.38 -16.34
N LYS A 262 -15.13 -5.18 -15.71
CA LYS A 262 -16.60 -5.09 -15.79
C LYS A 262 -17.22 -4.13 -14.77
N ILE A 263 -16.46 -3.68 -13.78
CA ILE A 263 -16.93 -2.70 -12.80
C ILE A 263 -16.98 -1.32 -13.46
N GLY A 264 -18.16 -0.71 -13.48
CA GLY A 264 -18.31 0.69 -13.88
C GLY A 264 -17.71 1.61 -12.82
N ILE A 265 -16.60 2.28 -13.12
CA ILE A 265 -16.05 3.31 -12.23
C ILE A 265 -16.55 4.67 -12.69
N LYS A 266 -17.15 5.43 -11.77
CA LYS A 266 -17.47 6.83 -11.99
C LYS A 266 -16.19 7.63 -11.80
N GLU A 267 -15.84 8.47 -12.79
CA GLU A 267 -14.84 9.50 -12.58
C GLU A 267 -15.27 10.38 -11.40
N THR A 268 -14.40 10.54 -10.43
CA THR A 268 -14.72 11.23 -9.19
C THR A 268 -13.98 12.54 -9.02
N ALA A 269 -12.91 12.77 -9.79
CA ALA A 269 -12.14 13.99 -9.73
C ALA A 269 -12.85 15.13 -10.51
N GLY A 270 -13.50 16.03 -9.77
CA GLY A 270 -14.06 17.27 -10.32
C GLY A 270 -13.02 18.37 -10.56
N PHE A 271 -11.74 18.03 -10.68
CA PHE A 271 -10.67 19.00 -10.85
C PHE A 271 -10.39 19.24 -12.35
N ASP A 272 -10.11 20.51 -12.68
CA ASP A 272 -9.65 20.87 -14.01
C ASP A 272 -8.24 20.30 -14.26
N ARG A 273 -8.10 19.39 -15.21
CA ARG A 273 -6.83 18.88 -15.70
C ARG A 273 -6.57 19.35 -17.10
N LYS A 274 -5.39 19.89 -17.34
CA LYS A 274 -4.87 20.26 -18.66
C LYS A 274 -3.80 19.28 -19.11
N GLU A 275 -3.29 19.47 -20.31
CA GLU A 275 -2.10 18.76 -20.76
C GLU A 275 -0.95 18.97 -19.77
N SER A 276 -0.30 17.88 -19.35
CA SER A 276 0.84 17.91 -18.44
C SER A 276 2.05 18.54 -19.11
N LEU A 277 2.69 19.46 -18.42
CA LEU A 277 3.95 20.08 -18.85
C LEU A 277 5.06 19.74 -17.86
N PRO A 278 6.23 19.30 -18.32
CA PRO A 278 7.34 19.07 -17.41
C PRO A 278 7.77 20.41 -16.76
N PRO A 279 8.30 20.38 -15.54
CA PRO A 279 8.95 21.54 -14.95
C PRO A 279 10.08 22.04 -15.88
N ALA A 280 10.15 23.35 -16.11
CA ALA A 280 11.24 23.95 -16.89
C ALA A 280 12.61 23.83 -16.17
N ARG A 281 12.58 23.76 -14.85
CA ARG A 281 13.75 23.46 -14.03
C ARG A 281 13.85 21.96 -13.77
N ASN A 282 15.07 21.41 -13.88
CA ASN A 282 15.28 19.98 -13.67
C ASN A 282 14.82 19.55 -12.24
N PRO A 283 13.92 18.58 -12.07
CA PRO A 283 13.49 18.08 -10.77
C PRO A 283 14.64 17.61 -9.87
N LYS A 284 15.72 17.07 -10.43
CA LYS A 284 16.90 16.62 -9.66
C LYS A 284 17.69 17.77 -9.04
N ASP A 285 17.50 19.02 -9.47
CA ASP A 285 18.13 20.18 -8.87
C ASP A 285 17.75 20.37 -7.40
N ILE A 286 16.62 19.77 -6.95
CA ILE A 286 16.22 19.75 -5.55
C ILE A 286 17.36 19.27 -4.64
N TYR A 287 18.16 18.33 -5.10
CA TYR A 287 19.28 17.79 -4.33
C TYR A 287 20.35 18.86 -4.01
N GLY A 288 20.65 19.73 -4.97
CA GLY A 288 21.59 20.83 -4.77
C GLY A 288 20.98 22.05 -4.07
N ILE A 289 19.66 22.24 -4.16
CA ILE A 289 18.95 23.36 -3.52
C ILE A 289 18.83 23.16 -2.02
N ILE A 290 18.52 21.94 -1.56
CA ILE A 290 18.35 21.65 -0.14
C ILE A 290 19.71 21.58 0.54
N PRO A 291 20.01 22.48 1.53
CA PRO A 291 21.32 22.47 2.18
C PRO A 291 21.56 21.18 2.95
N ALA A 292 22.76 20.65 2.85
CA ALA A 292 23.23 19.51 3.63
C ALA A 292 23.12 19.75 5.14
N LYS A 293 23.39 20.98 5.61
CA LYS A 293 23.20 21.40 6.98
C LYS A 293 21.76 21.91 7.19
N ARG A 294 20.99 21.22 8.05
CA ARG A 294 19.60 21.57 8.35
C ARG A 294 19.38 23.01 8.88
N SER A 295 20.41 23.62 9.47
CA SER A 295 20.34 24.99 9.99
C SER A 295 20.43 26.08 8.90
N LYS A 296 20.92 25.75 7.69
CA LYS A 296 21.01 26.71 6.61
C LYS A 296 19.63 26.97 5.99
N PRO A 297 19.30 28.25 5.75
CA PRO A 297 18.08 28.61 5.03
C PRO A 297 18.20 28.25 3.53
N TYR A 298 17.04 28.07 2.90
CA TYR A 298 16.91 27.91 1.45
C TYR A 298 15.58 28.52 0.99
N ASN A 299 15.51 28.92 -0.28
CA ASN A 299 14.31 29.46 -0.87
C ASN A 299 13.42 28.34 -1.41
N VAL A 300 12.26 28.12 -0.80
CA VAL A 300 11.32 27.09 -1.21
C VAL A 300 10.75 27.31 -2.63
N LYS A 301 10.73 28.58 -3.11
CA LYS A 301 10.32 28.87 -4.50
C LYS A 301 11.21 28.16 -5.52
N ASP A 302 12.51 27.96 -5.21
CA ASP A 302 13.39 27.23 -6.08
C ASP A 302 13.06 25.73 -6.13
N ILE A 303 12.56 25.15 -5.03
CA ILE A 303 12.03 23.79 -4.99
C ILE A 303 10.73 23.71 -5.78
N LEU A 304 9.80 24.64 -5.59
CA LEU A 304 8.53 24.67 -6.32
C LEU A 304 8.74 24.69 -7.82
N LYS A 305 9.74 25.43 -8.31
CA LYS A 305 10.10 25.45 -9.75
C LYS A 305 10.56 24.10 -10.29
N CYS A 306 11.02 23.19 -9.43
CA CYS A 306 11.40 21.82 -9.82
C CYS A 306 10.22 20.85 -9.83
N VAL A 307 9.04 21.26 -9.34
CA VAL A 307 7.89 20.36 -9.13
C VAL A 307 6.69 20.74 -9.97
N VAL A 308 6.43 22.06 -10.13
CA VAL A 308 5.22 22.53 -10.82
C VAL A 308 5.43 22.61 -12.32
N ASP A 309 4.35 22.42 -13.06
CA ASP A 309 4.32 22.48 -14.54
C ASP A 309 4.90 23.80 -15.05
N ASP A 310 5.78 23.71 -16.07
CA ASP A 310 6.48 24.85 -16.68
C ASP A 310 7.18 25.77 -15.64
N SER A 311 7.44 25.27 -14.45
CA SER A 311 8.02 26.02 -13.31
C SER A 311 7.23 27.29 -12.94
N LYS A 312 5.94 27.35 -13.27
CA LYS A 312 5.07 28.52 -13.09
C LYS A 312 4.07 28.33 -11.95
N PHE A 313 3.99 29.32 -11.09
CA PHE A 313 2.97 29.39 -10.04
C PHE A 313 2.59 30.85 -9.75
N THR A 314 1.37 31.05 -9.26
CA THR A 314 0.86 32.37 -8.85
C THR A 314 0.83 32.42 -7.34
N GLU A 315 1.68 33.25 -6.75
CA GLU A 315 1.76 33.41 -5.30
C GLU A 315 0.62 34.27 -4.77
N TYR A 316 -0.08 33.77 -3.77
CA TYR A 316 -1.12 34.50 -3.04
C TYR A 316 -0.50 35.28 -1.88
N LYS A 317 -0.80 36.58 -1.77
CA LYS A 317 -0.28 37.47 -0.72
C LYS A 317 1.25 37.46 -0.59
N ALA A 318 1.98 37.51 -1.71
CA ALA A 318 3.44 37.42 -1.77
C ALA A 318 4.20 38.38 -0.84
N ASN A 319 3.59 39.50 -0.44
CA ASN A 319 4.21 40.51 0.42
C ASN A 319 3.83 40.38 1.90
N TYR A 320 2.91 39.45 2.26
CA TYR A 320 2.42 39.30 3.63
C TYR A 320 2.71 37.88 4.15
N GLY A 321 3.20 37.78 5.39
CA GLY A 321 3.47 36.48 6.01
C GLY A 321 4.55 35.66 5.30
N LYS A 322 5.67 36.29 4.93
CA LYS A 322 6.71 35.74 4.02
C LYS A 322 7.39 34.45 4.51
N SER A 323 7.12 33.98 5.72
CA SER A 323 7.58 32.67 6.24
C SER A 323 6.76 31.48 5.70
N ILE A 324 5.67 31.75 5.00
CA ILE A 324 4.82 30.78 4.31
C ILE A 324 4.61 31.24 2.87
N ILE A 325 4.73 30.31 1.92
CA ILE A 325 4.32 30.50 0.55
C ILE A 325 2.97 29.82 0.34
N CYS A 326 1.98 30.60 -0.06
CA CYS A 326 0.69 30.11 -0.54
C CYS A 326 0.61 30.40 -2.03
N ALA A 327 0.34 29.40 -2.86
CA ALA A 327 0.34 29.58 -4.30
C ALA A 327 -0.68 28.68 -5.00
N TYR A 328 -1.08 29.09 -6.21
CA TYR A 328 -1.81 28.26 -7.17
C TYR A 328 -0.87 27.84 -8.30
N ALA A 329 -0.90 26.56 -8.65
CA ALA A 329 -0.06 26.00 -9.69
C ALA A 329 -0.75 24.84 -10.41
N ARG A 330 -0.04 24.23 -11.36
CA ARG A 330 -0.38 22.91 -11.88
C ARG A 330 0.75 21.93 -11.60
N ILE A 331 0.37 20.68 -11.33
CA ILE A 331 1.27 19.54 -11.24
C ILE A 331 0.65 18.42 -12.07
N ASP A 332 1.35 17.94 -13.08
CA ASP A 332 0.85 16.95 -14.05
C ASP A 332 -0.49 17.39 -14.68
N GLY A 333 -0.62 18.67 -14.99
CA GLY A 333 -1.82 19.28 -15.53
C GLY A 333 -2.93 19.55 -14.51
N TRP A 334 -2.89 18.96 -13.33
CA TRP A 334 -3.88 19.16 -12.26
C TRP A 334 -3.74 20.52 -11.59
N SER A 335 -4.85 21.21 -11.37
CA SER A 335 -4.89 22.45 -10.61
C SER A 335 -4.69 22.16 -9.12
N VAL A 336 -3.70 22.79 -8.50
CA VAL A 336 -3.32 22.55 -7.10
C VAL A 336 -3.16 23.86 -6.33
N GLY A 337 -3.51 23.81 -5.04
CA GLY A 337 -3.13 24.81 -4.06
C GLY A 337 -1.88 24.35 -3.31
N ILE A 338 -0.91 25.24 -3.19
CA ILE A 338 0.38 24.96 -2.50
C ILE A 338 0.47 25.78 -1.24
N VAL A 339 0.81 25.13 -0.11
CA VAL A 339 1.21 25.76 1.14
C VAL A 339 2.58 25.21 1.53
N ALA A 340 3.59 26.06 1.62
CA ALA A 340 4.95 25.65 1.87
C ALA A 340 5.67 26.60 2.86
N ASN A 341 6.44 26.01 3.77
CA ASN A 341 7.27 26.78 4.69
C ASN A 341 8.44 27.45 3.96
N GLN A 342 8.60 28.76 4.15
CA GLN A 342 9.76 29.51 3.64
C GLN A 342 10.79 29.74 4.74
N ARG A 343 12.01 29.25 4.53
CA ARG A 343 13.09 29.32 5.53
C ARG A 343 14.11 30.42 5.28
N GLU A 344 14.08 31.07 4.14
CA GLU A 344 15.03 32.12 3.78
C GLU A 344 14.74 33.45 4.54
N ILE A 345 13.48 33.64 4.93
CA ILE A 345 13.01 34.87 5.58
C ILE A 345 12.55 34.50 6.98
N VAL A 346 13.29 34.90 7.95
CA VAL A 346 12.94 34.84 9.38
C VAL A 346 12.59 36.23 9.86
#